data_4287c3eded4f13d9c04d97705bcab559
#
_entry.id   4287c3eded4f13d9c04d97705bcab559
#
_cell.length_a   1.000
_cell.length_b   1.000
_cell.length_c   1.000
_cell.angle_alpha   90.00
_cell.angle_beta   90.00
_cell.angle_gamma   90.00
#
_symmetry.space_group_name_H-M   'P 1'
#
loop_
_entity.id
_entity.type
_entity.pdbx_description
1 polymer ?
#
loop_
_entity_poly.entity_id
_entity_poly.type
_entity_poly.pdbx_seq_one_letter_code
_entity_poly.pdbx_strand_id
1 'polypeptide(L)'
;MDSVKTRSTMKAVVYFVALMLGSAWSDMAGECDMAGFYMELGCTPLPRPDNSTACPDAFQCPDLHPDPSMCYYRGVPYGDRSTIPQALINNPCSQACRCTVAGEPRFECAALDCVEVFNGDLQQCVRTYELESCCSTGNVCGKDAIASLKTCEVDGKTYMEGESFEPKNSHKTCICTGEWNGTTDNAAYCRDINCGIEIHYQEKLLDNCAPVFVGDRRRCPIGFTCPSATTRVVRGLNVRGVNSECVFGNRTLSVGDEVTADACTTCACDVPPFVSCMMKNPCPNST
;
A
#
# COMPACT_ATOMS: atom_id res chain seq x y z
N MET A 1 -8.89 -25.01 43.72
CA MET A 1 -8.13 -25.39 42.50
C MET A 1 -8.86 -24.92 41.23
N ASP A 2 -9.53 -23.76 41.24
CA ASP A 2 -10.42 -23.32 40.13
C ASP A 2 -10.09 -21.94 39.51
N SER A 3 -8.87 -21.44 39.74
CA SER A 3 -8.51 -20.10 39.19
C SER A 3 -7.66 -20.10 37.91
N VAL A 4 -7.26 -21.27 37.41
CA VAL A 4 -6.33 -21.36 36.24
C VAL A 4 -7.06 -21.58 34.90
N LYS A 5 -8.29 -22.13 34.94
CA LYS A 5 -9.03 -22.42 33.67
C LYS A 5 -9.68 -21.21 33.00
N THR A 6 -10.00 -20.15 33.73
CA THR A 6 -10.69 -18.97 33.20
C THR A 6 -9.76 -18.01 32.42
N ARG A 7 -8.46 -17.98 32.72
CA ARG A 7 -7.50 -17.11 31.98
C ARG A 7 -7.10 -17.65 30.60
N SER A 8 -7.14 -18.96 30.41
CA SER A 8 -6.77 -19.56 29.11
C SER A 8 -7.88 -19.41 28.05
N THR A 9 -9.13 -19.49 28.46
CA THR A 9 -10.28 -19.34 27.54
C THR A 9 -10.47 -17.88 27.08
N MET A 10 -10.19 -16.89 27.94
CA MET A 10 -10.26 -15.48 27.55
C MET A 10 -9.19 -15.09 26.53
N LYS A 11 -7.95 -15.60 26.68
CA LYS A 11 -6.90 -15.34 25.69
C LYS A 11 -7.19 -15.98 24.34
N ALA A 12 -7.75 -17.20 24.29
CA ALA A 12 -8.12 -17.86 23.05
C ALA A 12 -9.25 -17.13 22.32
N VAL A 13 -10.24 -16.62 23.04
CA VAL A 13 -11.38 -15.86 22.46
C VAL A 13 -10.90 -14.52 21.88
N VAL A 14 -9.99 -13.82 22.57
CA VAL A 14 -9.43 -12.55 22.08
C VAL A 14 -8.57 -12.77 20.83
N TYR A 15 -7.80 -13.87 20.76
CA TYR A 15 -7.04 -14.22 19.54
C TYR A 15 -7.95 -14.63 18.36
N PHE A 16 -9.04 -15.33 18.63
CA PHE A 16 -10.01 -15.69 17.58
C PHE A 16 -10.78 -14.49 17.04
N VAL A 17 -11.16 -13.55 17.89
CA VAL A 17 -11.85 -12.32 17.47
C VAL A 17 -10.88 -11.43 16.69
N ALA A 18 -9.62 -11.33 17.09
CA ALA A 18 -8.62 -10.56 16.36
C ALA A 18 -8.29 -11.17 14.98
N LEU A 19 -8.28 -12.50 14.86
CA LEU A 19 -8.09 -13.20 13.58
C LEU A 19 -9.30 -13.04 12.64
N MET A 20 -10.52 -13.03 13.17
CA MET A 20 -11.74 -12.85 12.35
C MET A 20 -11.92 -11.39 11.92
N LEU A 21 -11.50 -10.42 12.72
CA LEU A 21 -11.50 -9.01 12.34
C LEU A 21 -10.42 -8.70 11.30
N GLY A 22 -9.27 -9.39 11.35
CA GLY A 22 -8.18 -9.24 10.39
C GLY A 22 -8.56 -9.71 8.98
N SER A 23 -9.33 -10.79 8.83
CA SER A 23 -9.71 -11.31 7.51
C SER A 23 -10.80 -10.48 6.82
N ALA A 24 -11.79 -9.98 7.56
CA ALA A 24 -12.81 -9.07 7.00
C ALA A 24 -12.24 -7.71 6.57
N TRP A 25 -11.06 -7.37 7.04
CA TRP A 25 -10.36 -6.12 6.74
C TRP A 25 -9.57 -6.16 5.45
N SER A 26 -8.88 -7.26 5.18
CA SER A 26 -8.13 -7.43 3.94
C SER A 26 -9.02 -7.33 2.70
N ASP A 27 -10.28 -7.77 2.82
CA ASP A 27 -11.24 -7.73 1.71
C ASP A 27 -11.76 -6.31 1.41
N MET A 28 -11.89 -5.45 2.44
CA MET A 28 -12.33 -4.05 2.27
C MET A 28 -11.20 -3.08 1.89
N ALA A 29 -9.97 -3.44 2.16
CA ALA A 29 -8.82 -2.56 1.99
C ALA A 29 -8.56 -2.17 0.54
N GLY A 30 -8.87 -3.06 -0.41
CA GLY A 30 -8.72 -2.78 -1.84
C GLY A 30 -9.70 -1.74 -2.37
N GLU A 31 -10.83 -1.54 -1.72
CA GLU A 31 -11.91 -0.68 -2.20
C GLU A 31 -11.90 0.74 -1.60
N CYS A 32 -11.18 0.95 -0.50
CA CYS A 32 -11.17 2.19 0.23
C CYS A 32 -9.92 3.04 -0.01
N ASP A 33 -10.12 4.33 -0.21
CA ASP A 33 -9.01 5.28 -0.34
C ASP A 33 -8.05 5.18 0.84
N MET A 34 -6.76 5.20 0.59
CA MET A 34 -5.68 5.11 1.58
C MET A 34 -5.61 3.78 2.37
N ALA A 35 -6.56 2.87 2.23
CA ALA A 35 -6.57 1.65 3.04
C ALA A 35 -5.34 0.78 2.84
N GLY A 36 -4.88 0.58 1.59
CA GLY A 36 -3.64 -0.15 1.30
C GLY A 36 -2.41 0.49 1.96
N PHE A 37 -2.30 1.82 1.91
CA PHE A 37 -1.25 2.58 2.59
C PHE A 37 -1.26 2.33 4.11
N TYR A 38 -2.43 2.45 4.74
CA TYR A 38 -2.57 2.23 6.19
C TYR A 38 -2.32 0.79 6.62
N MET A 39 -2.77 -0.17 5.82
CA MET A 39 -2.51 -1.60 6.10
C MET A 39 -1.04 -1.92 6.05
N GLU A 40 -0.31 -1.37 5.08
CA GLU A 40 1.12 -1.59 4.96
C GLU A 40 1.88 -1.07 6.19
N LEU A 41 1.45 0.07 6.75
CA LEU A 41 2.00 0.63 8.00
C LEU A 41 1.53 -0.10 9.27
N GLY A 42 0.69 -1.14 9.16
CA GLY A 42 0.15 -1.85 10.31
C GLY A 42 -0.92 -1.06 11.09
N CYS A 43 -1.52 -0.05 10.47
CA CYS A 43 -2.60 0.71 11.07
C CYS A 43 -3.90 -0.11 11.11
N THR A 44 -4.74 0.17 12.08
CA THR A 44 -6.07 -0.44 12.23
C THR A 44 -7.16 0.61 12.05
N PRO A 45 -8.29 0.25 11.42
CA PRO A 45 -9.40 1.19 11.25
C PRO A 45 -10.06 1.56 12.55
N LEU A 46 -10.48 2.78 12.67
CA LEU A 46 -11.35 3.20 13.74
C LEU A 46 -12.81 2.88 13.40
N PRO A 47 -13.59 2.39 14.38
CA PRO A 47 -15.01 2.14 14.18
C PRO A 47 -15.74 3.42 13.77
N ARG A 48 -16.62 3.31 12.79
CA ARG A 48 -17.49 4.44 12.42
C ARG A 48 -18.58 4.64 13.47
N PRO A 49 -19.00 5.88 13.74
CA PRO A 49 -20.06 6.18 14.69
C PRO A 49 -21.41 5.54 14.32
N ASP A 50 -21.67 5.34 13.04
CA ASP A 50 -22.90 4.75 12.50
C ASP A 50 -22.86 3.22 12.42
N ASN A 51 -21.77 2.57 12.86
CA ASN A 51 -21.53 1.12 12.74
C ASN A 51 -21.74 0.58 11.32
N SER A 52 -21.60 1.44 10.29
CA SER A 52 -21.68 1.01 8.89
C SER A 52 -20.45 0.21 8.47
N THR A 53 -20.62 -0.62 7.44
CA THR A 53 -19.53 -1.37 6.78
C THR A 53 -18.85 -0.55 5.67
N ALA A 54 -19.15 0.74 5.57
CA ALA A 54 -18.51 1.63 4.61
C ALA A 54 -17.01 1.83 4.93
N CYS A 55 -16.28 2.44 3.99
CA CYS A 55 -14.88 2.75 4.18
C CYS A 55 -14.61 3.51 5.48
N PRO A 56 -13.54 3.18 6.22
CA PRO A 56 -13.18 3.86 7.46
C PRO A 56 -12.98 5.36 7.26
N ASP A 57 -13.44 6.14 8.22
CA ASP A 57 -13.21 7.59 8.22
C ASP A 57 -11.85 7.98 8.81
N ALA A 58 -11.22 7.08 9.56
CA ALA A 58 -9.91 7.29 10.19
C ALA A 58 -9.26 5.96 10.59
N PHE A 59 -7.95 6.02 10.85
CA PHE A 59 -7.13 4.89 11.26
C PHE A 59 -6.36 5.20 12.56
N GLN A 60 -6.04 4.15 13.30
CA GLN A 60 -5.10 4.15 14.41
C GLN A 60 -3.82 3.46 13.96
N CYS A 61 -2.74 4.20 13.86
CA CYS A 61 -1.43 3.63 13.53
C CYS A 61 -0.64 3.26 14.80
N PRO A 62 0.24 2.25 14.75
CA PRO A 62 1.24 2.05 15.79
C PRO A 62 2.18 3.25 15.85
N ASP A 63 2.93 3.37 16.95
CA ASP A 63 4.06 4.30 16.96
C ASP A 63 5.10 3.79 15.95
N LEU A 64 5.24 4.50 14.84
CA LEU A 64 6.04 4.03 13.73
C LEU A 64 7.55 4.09 14.04
N HIS A 65 7.97 5.02 14.91
CA HIS A 65 9.38 5.30 15.13
C HIS A 65 9.69 5.75 16.57
N PRO A 66 9.41 4.92 17.59
CA PRO A 66 9.60 5.31 18.98
C PRO A 66 11.09 5.50 19.36
N ASP A 67 12.02 4.87 18.65
CA ASP A 67 13.46 5.03 18.85
C ASP A 67 14.14 5.46 17.54
N PRO A 68 14.67 6.71 17.45
CA PRO A 68 15.30 7.23 16.25
C PRO A 68 16.63 6.54 15.89
N SER A 69 17.14 5.62 16.72
CA SER A 69 18.35 4.84 16.43
C SER A 69 18.08 3.47 15.81
N MET A 70 16.83 3.15 15.50
CA MET A 70 16.40 1.85 14.96
C MET A 70 15.56 2.02 13.72
N CYS A 71 15.57 1.02 12.82
CA CYS A 71 14.60 0.93 11.74
C CYS A 71 13.30 0.30 12.27
N TYR A 72 12.17 0.66 11.67
CA TYR A 72 10.87 0.08 12.01
C TYR A 72 10.19 -0.47 10.78
N TYR A 73 9.54 -1.60 10.94
CA TYR A 73 8.67 -2.18 9.94
C TYR A 73 7.42 -2.75 10.62
N ARG A 74 6.25 -2.19 10.30
CA ARG A 74 4.96 -2.51 10.93
C ARG A 74 5.00 -2.43 12.48
N GLY A 75 5.65 -1.39 12.99
CA GLY A 75 5.82 -1.16 14.43
C GLY A 75 6.83 -2.09 15.11
N VAL A 76 7.52 -2.97 14.38
CA VAL A 76 8.57 -3.85 14.91
C VAL A 76 9.93 -3.19 14.74
N PRO A 77 10.74 -3.02 15.83
CA PRO A 77 12.08 -2.44 15.75
C PRO A 77 13.10 -3.43 15.19
N TYR A 78 13.99 -2.92 14.37
CA TYR A 78 15.15 -3.63 13.82
C TYR A 78 16.41 -2.87 14.12
N GLY A 79 17.34 -3.51 14.82
CA GLY A 79 18.67 -2.96 15.08
C GLY A 79 19.59 -3.04 13.86
N ASP A 80 20.77 -2.42 13.98
CA ASP A 80 21.78 -2.45 12.92
C ASP A 80 22.04 -3.87 12.41
N ARG A 81 22.07 -4.02 11.09
CA ARG A 81 22.27 -5.28 10.36
C ARG A 81 21.16 -6.33 10.51
N SER A 82 20.10 -6.07 11.27
CA SER A 82 18.94 -6.96 11.32
C SER A 82 18.21 -6.95 9.97
N THR A 83 17.62 -8.07 9.57
CA THR A 83 16.89 -8.20 8.32
C THR A 83 15.40 -8.43 8.57
N ILE A 84 14.55 -7.86 7.71
CA ILE A 84 13.13 -8.18 7.68
C ILE A 84 12.99 -9.60 7.09
N PRO A 85 12.26 -10.52 7.73
CA PRO A 85 11.94 -11.81 7.12
C PRO A 85 11.24 -11.62 5.76
N GLN A 86 11.71 -12.31 4.71
CA GLN A 86 11.20 -12.13 3.34
C GLN A 86 9.68 -12.31 3.23
N ALA A 87 9.12 -13.26 3.98
CA ALA A 87 7.67 -13.51 4.01
C ALA A 87 6.84 -12.32 4.52
N LEU A 88 7.45 -11.38 5.29
CA LEU A 88 6.76 -10.18 5.78
C LEU A 88 6.79 -9.03 4.76
N ILE A 89 7.80 -9.01 3.88
CA ILE A 89 7.96 -7.95 2.88
C ILE A 89 6.85 -8.04 1.83
N ASN A 90 6.40 -9.26 1.48
CA ASN A 90 5.37 -9.53 0.46
C ASN A 90 5.58 -8.73 -0.85
N ASN A 91 6.85 -8.51 -1.20
CA ASN A 91 7.26 -7.86 -2.45
C ASN A 91 8.37 -8.72 -3.09
N PRO A 92 8.08 -9.43 -4.17
CA PRO A 92 9.05 -10.33 -4.77
C PRO A 92 10.25 -9.61 -5.39
N CYS A 93 10.11 -8.30 -5.67
CA CYS A 93 11.20 -7.51 -6.25
C CYS A 93 12.18 -6.96 -5.21
N SER A 94 11.80 -6.92 -3.94
CA SER A 94 12.65 -6.46 -2.84
C SER A 94 13.14 -7.65 -2.01
N GLN A 95 14.44 -7.84 -1.95
CA GLN A 95 15.07 -8.98 -1.29
C GLN A 95 16.00 -8.54 -0.17
N ALA A 96 16.13 -9.38 0.87
CA ALA A 96 17.13 -9.22 1.91
C ALA A 96 17.20 -7.81 2.53
N CYS A 97 16.05 -7.19 2.80
CA CYS A 97 15.97 -5.85 3.39
C CYS A 97 16.61 -5.83 4.77
N ARG A 98 17.70 -5.09 4.91
CA ARG A 98 18.51 -5.00 6.12
C ARG A 98 18.51 -3.58 6.66
N CYS A 99 18.34 -3.44 7.98
CA CYS A 99 18.48 -2.16 8.66
C CYS A 99 19.95 -1.71 8.68
N THR A 100 20.19 -0.45 8.38
CA THR A 100 21.46 0.25 8.60
C THR A 100 21.18 1.50 9.43
N VAL A 101 22.00 1.68 10.47
CA VAL A 101 21.90 2.83 11.39
C VAL A 101 23.11 3.78 11.25
N ALA A 102 23.93 3.59 10.22
CA ALA A 102 25.02 4.49 9.90
C ALA A 102 24.45 5.77 9.26
N GLY A 103 24.19 6.78 10.07
CA GLY A 103 23.46 7.99 9.71
C GLY A 103 22.00 7.91 10.15
N GLU A 104 21.07 8.24 9.27
CA GLU A 104 19.64 8.05 9.53
C GLU A 104 19.27 6.57 9.33
N PRO A 105 18.58 5.94 10.31
CA PRO A 105 18.16 4.55 10.20
C PRO A 105 17.27 4.33 8.97
N ARG A 106 17.62 3.36 8.16
CA ARG A 106 16.86 3.00 6.96
C ARG A 106 17.07 1.54 6.62
N PHE A 107 16.13 0.98 5.86
CA PHE A 107 16.33 -0.33 5.25
C PHE A 107 17.04 -0.20 3.91
N GLU A 108 17.99 -1.11 3.69
CA GLU A 108 18.63 -1.32 2.39
C GLU A 108 18.26 -2.71 1.90
N CYS A 109 17.61 -2.76 0.73
CA CYS A 109 17.17 -4.00 0.11
C CYS A 109 17.94 -4.23 -1.18
N ALA A 110 18.19 -5.49 -1.53
CA ALA A 110 18.58 -5.85 -2.87
C ALA A 110 17.34 -5.82 -3.77
N ALA A 111 17.38 -5.01 -4.84
CA ALA A 111 16.34 -5.01 -5.87
C ALA A 111 16.70 -6.04 -6.94
N LEU A 112 15.69 -6.78 -7.42
CA LEU A 112 15.86 -7.67 -8.55
C LEU A 112 15.66 -6.89 -9.85
N ASP A 113 16.67 -6.87 -10.70
CA ASP A 113 16.60 -6.32 -12.04
C ASP A 113 16.12 -7.41 -13.02
N CYS A 114 14.98 -7.16 -13.67
CA CYS A 114 14.40 -8.11 -14.60
C CYS A 114 15.05 -7.98 -15.99
N VAL A 115 15.42 -9.09 -16.58
CA VAL A 115 16.08 -9.15 -17.89
C VAL A 115 15.23 -8.52 -18.99
N GLU A 116 13.91 -8.59 -18.88
CA GLU A 116 12.97 -7.98 -19.82
C GLU A 116 13.07 -6.45 -19.92
N VAL A 117 13.58 -5.79 -18.90
CA VAL A 117 13.83 -4.32 -18.93
C VAL A 117 14.94 -4.01 -19.94
N PHE A 118 15.91 -4.92 -20.11
CA PHE A 118 17.05 -4.72 -21.00
C PHE A 118 16.82 -5.25 -22.42
N ASN A 119 15.95 -6.24 -22.58
CA ASN A 119 15.74 -6.92 -23.87
C ASN A 119 14.61 -6.32 -24.73
N GLY A 120 13.96 -5.25 -24.27
CA GLY A 120 12.86 -4.60 -24.99
C GLY A 120 11.63 -5.51 -25.20
N ASP A 121 10.68 -5.05 -26.00
CA ASP A 121 9.52 -5.84 -26.38
C ASP A 121 9.93 -6.98 -27.30
N LEU A 122 9.68 -8.20 -26.86
CA LEU A 122 9.73 -9.38 -27.73
C LEU A 122 8.53 -9.28 -28.68
N GLN A 123 8.76 -8.69 -29.87
CA GLN A 123 7.72 -8.59 -30.89
C GLN A 123 7.15 -9.99 -31.15
N GLN A 124 5.83 -10.13 -31.05
CA GLN A 124 5.07 -11.37 -31.26
C GLN A 124 5.15 -12.43 -30.13
N CYS A 125 5.45 -12.03 -28.90
CA CYS A 125 5.36 -12.90 -27.74
C CYS A 125 4.52 -12.27 -26.62
N VAL A 126 3.84 -13.10 -25.85
CA VAL A 126 3.19 -12.73 -24.60
C VAL A 126 4.12 -13.13 -23.46
N ARG A 127 4.47 -12.19 -22.59
CA ARG A 127 5.24 -12.49 -21.36
C ARG A 127 4.31 -13.09 -20.33
N THR A 128 4.79 -14.11 -19.64
CA THR A 128 4.03 -14.78 -18.58
C THR A 128 4.69 -14.57 -17.24
N TYR A 129 3.87 -14.35 -16.22
CA TYR A 129 4.27 -14.07 -14.85
C TYR A 129 3.63 -15.08 -13.90
N GLU A 130 4.27 -15.28 -12.76
CA GLU A 130 3.70 -15.95 -11.60
C GLU A 130 3.50 -14.94 -10.48
N LEU A 131 2.51 -15.17 -9.62
CA LEU A 131 2.07 -14.21 -8.62
C LEU A 131 3.18 -13.79 -7.64
N GLU A 132 4.05 -14.74 -7.28
CA GLU A 132 5.16 -14.53 -6.35
C GLU A 132 6.50 -14.22 -7.06
N SER A 133 6.48 -13.97 -8.37
CA SER A 133 7.67 -13.63 -9.14
C SER A 133 7.77 -12.13 -9.41
N CYS A 134 8.97 -11.58 -9.26
CA CYS A 134 9.26 -10.20 -9.64
C CYS A 134 9.28 -10.03 -11.15
N CYS A 135 9.94 -10.97 -11.83
CA CYS A 135 10.19 -10.92 -13.25
C CYS A 135 9.29 -11.92 -13.99
N SER A 136 9.20 -11.75 -15.31
CA SER A 136 8.53 -12.74 -16.16
C SER A 136 9.18 -14.12 -15.99
N THR A 137 8.35 -15.16 -15.91
CA THR A 137 8.79 -16.55 -15.76
C THR A 137 8.84 -17.28 -17.08
N GLY A 138 8.27 -16.69 -18.14
CA GLY A 138 8.27 -17.27 -19.47
C GLY A 138 7.74 -16.34 -20.54
N ASN A 139 7.75 -16.88 -21.79
CA ASN A 139 7.19 -16.20 -22.95
C ASN A 139 6.44 -17.22 -23.82
N VAL A 140 5.26 -16.85 -24.32
CA VAL A 140 4.51 -17.60 -25.31
C VAL A 140 4.62 -16.87 -26.64
N CYS A 141 5.27 -17.50 -27.63
CA CYS A 141 5.57 -16.89 -28.91
C CYS A 141 4.89 -17.60 -30.06
N GLY A 142 4.60 -16.88 -31.14
CA GLY A 142 4.00 -17.37 -32.36
C GLY A 142 2.47 -17.28 -32.37
N LYS A 143 1.92 -17.00 -33.55
CA LYS A 143 0.49 -16.68 -33.71
C LYS A 143 -0.45 -17.76 -33.20
N ASP A 144 -0.16 -19.01 -33.49
CA ASP A 144 -1.05 -20.12 -33.11
C ASP A 144 -1.00 -20.38 -31.59
N ALA A 145 0.18 -20.28 -30.98
CA ALA A 145 0.34 -20.43 -29.53
C ALA A 145 -0.36 -19.29 -28.78
N ILE A 146 -0.18 -18.05 -29.22
CA ILE A 146 -0.85 -16.88 -28.62
C ILE A 146 -2.38 -16.98 -28.79
N ALA A 147 -2.85 -17.40 -29.97
CA ALA A 147 -4.28 -17.56 -30.22
C ALA A 147 -4.95 -18.65 -29.37
N SER A 148 -4.18 -19.58 -28.83
CA SER A 148 -4.67 -20.62 -27.93
C SER A 148 -4.77 -20.22 -26.47
N LEU A 149 -4.18 -19.06 -26.08
CA LEU A 149 -4.25 -18.54 -24.72
C LEU A 149 -5.69 -18.11 -24.37
N LYS A 150 -6.07 -18.36 -23.13
CA LYS A 150 -7.31 -17.80 -22.59
C LYS A 150 -7.11 -16.29 -22.38
N THR A 151 -8.23 -15.58 -22.23
CA THR A 151 -8.22 -14.14 -22.01
C THR A 151 -9.00 -13.77 -20.78
N CYS A 152 -8.57 -12.68 -20.13
CA CYS A 152 -9.26 -12.06 -19.01
C CYS A 152 -9.66 -10.64 -19.41
N GLU A 153 -10.93 -10.31 -19.23
CA GLU A 153 -11.43 -8.95 -19.41
C GLU A 153 -11.42 -8.23 -18.07
N VAL A 154 -10.65 -7.13 -17.98
CA VAL A 154 -10.49 -6.36 -16.75
C VAL A 154 -10.48 -4.85 -17.08
N ASP A 155 -11.41 -4.10 -16.51
CA ASP A 155 -11.49 -2.63 -16.68
C ASP A 155 -11.58 -2.18 -18.16
N GLY A 156 -12.16 -3.00 -19.02
CA GLY A 156 -12.28 -2.75 -20.46
C GLY A 156 -11.00 -3.00 -21.26
N LYS A 157 -10.05 -3.73 -20.68
CA LYS A 157 -8.85 -4.24 -21.35
C LYS A 157 -8.85 -5.76 -21.36
N THR A 158 -8.33 -6.33 -22.43
CA THR A 158 -8.12 -7.77 -22.56
C THR A 158 -6.68 -8.10 -22.23
N TYR A 159 -6.48 -9.05 -21.34
CA TYR A 159 -5.17 -9.62 -20.96
C TYR A 159 -5.11 -11.07 -21.39
N MET A 160 -3.96 -11.51 -21.87
CA MET A 160 -3.70 -12.90 -22.22
C MET A 160 -3.32 -13.72 -20.98
N GLU A 161 -3.59 -15.01 -21.00
CA GLU A 161 -3.19 -15.94 -19.95
C GLU A 161 -1.70 -15.83 -19.65
N GLY A 162 -1.37 -15.65 -18.37
CA GLY A 162 -0.02 -15.39 -17.87
C GLY A 162 0.33 -13.90 -17.73
N GLU A 163 -0.37 -12.98 -18.35
CA GLU A 163 -0.10 -11.55 -18.16
C GLU A 163 -0.49 -11.07 -16.79
N SER A 164 0.32 -10.16 -16.21
CA SER A 164 0.07 -9.48 -14.95
C SER A 164 -0.75 -8.21 -15.19
N PHE A 165 -1.68 -7.93 -14.30
CA PHE A 165 -2.48 -6.71 -14.33
C PHE A 165 -2.83 -6.23 -12.91
N GLU A 166 -3.17 -4.96 -12.83
CA GLU A 166 -3.64 -4.31 -11.60
C GLU A 166 -5.04 -3.77 -11.84
N PRO A 167 -6.09 -4.38 -11.25
CA PRO A 167 -7.46 -3.91 -11.40
C PRO A 167 -7.63 -2.48 -10.88
N LYS A 168 -8.47 -1.68 -11.53
CA LYS A 168 -8.84 -0.36 -11.02
C LYS A 168 -9.58 -0.51 -9.69
N ASN A 169 -9.48 0.53 -8.86
CA ASN A 169 -10.16 0.58 -7.56
C ASN A 169 -9.79 -0.60 -6.64
N SER A 170 -8.57 -1.10 -6.76
CA SER A 170 -8.08 -2.21 -5.96
C SER A 170 -6.62 -1.97 -5.56
N HIS A 171 -6.20 -2.54 -4.43
CA HIS A 171 -4.81 -2.55 -3.98
C HIS A 171 -4.19 -3.93 -4.22
N LYS A 172 -4.45 -4.49 -5.41
CA LYS A 172 -4.03 -5.86 -5.76
C LYS A 172 -3.33 -5.90 -7.11
N THR A 173 -2.38 -6.83 -7.23
CA THR A 173 -1.84 -7.29 -8.50
C THR A 173 -2.34 -8.70 -8.76
N CYS A 174 -2.72 -8.98 -10.00
CA CYS A 174 -3.29 -10.25 -10.40
C CYS A 174 -2.60 -10.79 -11.65
N ILE A 175 -2.73 -12.09 -11.88
CA ILE A 175 -2.30 -12.77 -13.08
C ILE A 175 -3.54 -13.28 -13.83
N CYS A 176 -3.61 -13.05 -15.13
CA CYS A 176 -4.66 -13.65 -15.95
C CYS A 176 -4.44 -15.17 -16.01
N THR A 177 -5.39 -15.92 -15.50
CA THR A 177 -5.36 -17.38 -15.50
C THR A 177 -6.66 -17.92 -16.10
N GLY A 178 -6.66 -19.19 -16.49
CA GLY A 178 -7.88 -19.85 -16.94
C GLY A 178 -8.98 -19.95 -15.90
N GLU A 179 -8.69 -19.65 -14.62
CA GLU A 179 -9.62 -19.67 -13.50
C GLU A 179 -10.14 -18.26 -13.13
N TRP A 180 -9.69 -17.22 -13.87
CA TRP A 180 -10.15 -15.86 -13.64
C TRP A 180 -11.69 -15.77 -13.74
N ASN A 181 -12.33 -15.28 -12.68
CA ASN A 181 -13.78 -15.18 -12.55
C ASN A 181 -14.29 -13.74 -12.43
N GLY A 182 -13.42 -12.74 -12.61
CA GLY A 182 -13.76 -11.32 -12.48
C GLY A 182 -13.67 -10.74 -11.08
N THR A 183 -13.21 -11.52 -10.08
CA THR A 183 -13.04 -11.04 -8.69
C THR A 183 -11.57 -10.99 -8.31
N THR A 184 -11.20 -10.06 -7.40
CA THR A 184 -9.83 -9.89 -6.90
C THR A 184 -9.56 -10.60 -5.58
N ASP A 185 -10.56 -11.28 -5.01
CA ASP A 185 -10.50 -11.87 -3.67
C ASP A 185 -9.84 -13.25 -3.63
N ASN A 186 -9.53 -13.81 -4.80
CA ASN A 186 -8.95 -15.13 -4.90
C ASN A 186 -7.42 -15.08 -4.86
N ALA A 187 -6.84 -15.58 -3.77
CA ALA A 187 -5.39 -15.65 -3.55
C ALA A 187 -4.64 -16.58 -4.54
N ALA A 188 -5.37 -17.39 -5.34
CA ALA A 188 -4.72 -18.22 -6.36
C ALA A 188 -4.16 -17.42 -7.53
N TYR A 189 -4.72 -16.24 -7.80
CA TYR A 189 -4.30 -15.39 -8.91
C TYR A 189 -4.21 -13.89 -8.59
N CYS A 190 -4.53 -13.45 -7.38
CA CYS A 190 -4.35 -12.06 -6.92
C CYS A 190 -3.66 -12.01 -5.56
N ARG A 191 -2.81 -11.01 -5.35
CA ARG A 191 -2.20 -10.68 -4.06
C ARG A 191 -2.26 -9.20 -3.79
N ASP A 192 -2.17 -8.82 -2.51
CA ASP A 192 -2.05 -7.41 -2.13
C ASP A 192 -0.73 -6.82 -2.63
N ILE A 193 -0.78 -5.57 -3.07
CA ILE A 193 0.41 -4.80 -3.41
C ILE A 193 1.12 -4.40 -2.12
N ASN A 194 2.45 -4.51 -2.09
CA ASN A 194 3.28 -3.92 -1.06
C ASN A 194 4.14 -2.83 -1.70
N CYS A 195 3.87 -1.59 -1.33
CA CYS A 195 4.54 -0.41 -1.86
C CYS A 195 5.92 -0.17 -1.23
N GLY A 196 6.26 -0.89 -0.17
CA GLY A 196 7.51 -0.71 0.56
C GLY A 196 7.60 0.65 1.26
N ILE A 197 6.50 1.16 1.79
CA ILE A 197 6.42 2.51 2.35
C ILE A 197 7.47 2.74 3.44
N GLU A 198 7.50 1.90 4.48
CA GLU A 198 8.48 2.03 5.55
C GLU A 198 9.91 1.66 5.10
N ILE A 199 10.03 0.84 4.06
CA ILE A 199 11.33 0.42 3.52
C ILE A 199 12.00 1.59 2.76
N HIS A 200 11.23 2.30 1.94
CA HIS A 200 11.78 3.31 1.01
C HIS A 200 11.60 4.75 1.50
N TYR A 201 10.66 5.00 2.41
CA TYR A 201 10.25 6.35 2.80
C TYR A 201 10.21 6.55 4.32
N GLN A 202 10.98 5.77 5.10
CA GLN A 202 10.99 5.86 6.56
C GLN A 202 11.27 7.30 7.05
N GLU A 203 12.27 7.97 6.49
CA GLU A 203 12.59 9.37 6.78
C GLU A 203 11.39 10.31 6.53
N LYS A 204 10.65 10.08 5.43
CA LYS A 204 9.48 10.90 5.10
C LYS A 204 8.30 10.68 6.05
N LEU A 205 8.17 9.45 6.55
CA LEU A 205 7.18 9.14 7.59
C LEU A 205 7.53 9.81 8.92
N LEU A 206 8.82 9.79 9.31
CA LEU A 206 9.34 10.47 10.50
C LEU A 206 9.07 11.98 10.48
N ASP A 207 9.26 12.60 9.33
CA ASP A 207 9.03 14.03 9.11
C ASP A 207 7.54 14.37 8.92
N ASN A 208 6.64 13.41 9.06
CA ASN A 208 5.21 13.54 8.78
C ASN A 208 4.92 14.15 7.40
N CYS A 209 5.68 13.76 6.39
CA CYS A 209 5.42 14.13 5.01
C CYS A 209 4.20 13.37 4.48
N ALA A 210 3.49 13.95 3.54
CA ALA A 210 2.29 13.38 2.96
C ALA A 210 2.62 12.51 1.72
N PRO A 211 2.05 11.30 1.59
CA PRO A 211 2.15 10.51 0.37
C PRO A 211 1.46 11.21 -0.80
N VAL A 212 2.08 11.15 -1.98
CA VAL A 212 1.58 11.73 -3.23
C VAL A 212 1.12 10.64 -4.17
N PHE A 213 -0.11 10.74 -4.64
CA PHE A 213 -0.74 9.78 -5.56
C PHE A 213 -1.07 10.42 -6.91
N VAL A 214 -1.22 9.60 -7.94
CA VAL A 214 -1.71 9.99 -9.26
C VAL A 214 -2.91 9.13 -9.62
N GLY A 215 -4.03 9.77 -9.88
CA GLY A 215 -5.25 9.12 -10.34
C GLY A 215 -6.03 8.38 -9.25
N ASP A 216 -5.41 7.56 -8.42
CA ASP A 216 -6.09 6.72 -7.43
C ASP A 216 -5.25 6.56 -6.14
N ARG A 217 -5.85 6.87 -4.98
CA ARG A 217 -5.22 6.73 -3.65
C ARG A 217 -5.20 5.29 -3.13
N ARG A 218 -5.79 4.37 -3.85
CA ARG A 218 -5.74 2.92 -3.56
C ARG A 218 -4.47 2.26 -4.08
N ARG A 219 -3.72 2.98 -4.93
CA ARG A 219 -2.43 2.58 -5.48
C ARG A 219 -1.27 2.96 -4.57
N CYS A 220 -0.06 2.56 -4.97
CA CYS A 220 1.14 3.05 -4.32
C CYS A 220 1.33 4.55 -4.53
N PRO A 221 1.76 5.28 -3.52
CA PRO A 221 2.20 6.66 -3.71
C PRO A 221 3.41 6.68 -4.65
N ILE A 222 3.48 7.69 -5.49
CA ILE A 222 4.63 7.93 -6.38
C ILE A 222 5.79 8.63 -5.68
N GLY A 223 5.58 9.08 -4.44
CA GLY A 223 6.56 9.79 -3.62
C GLY A 223 5.89 10.45 -2.43
N PHE A 224 6.63 11.33 -1.77
CA PHE A 224 6.17 12.09 -0.61
C PHE A 224 6.47 13.57 -0.79
N THR A 225 5.60 14.42 -0.25
CA THR A 225 5.83 15.86 -0.14
C THR A 225 5.82 16.29 1.32
N CYS A 226 6.76 17.15 1.69
CA CYS A 226 6.88 17.67 3.04
C CYS A 226 6.46 19.15 3.08
N PRO A 227 5.99 19.65 4.23
CA PRO A 227 5.63 21.05 4.34
C PRO A 227 6.84 21.95 4.10
N SER A 228 6.62 23.05 3.41
CA SER A 228 7.62 24.09 3.15
C SER A 228 7.22 25.40 3.80
N ALA A 229 8.10 26.40 3.75
CA ALA A 229 7.80 27.74 4.24
C ALA A 229 6.64 28.41 3.46
N THR A 230 6.41 27.98 2.23
CA THR A 230 5.33 28.48 1.36
C THR A 230 4.03 27.71 1.49
N THR A 231 4.02 26.61 2.22
CA THR A 231 2.83 25.78 2.44
C THR A 231 1.72 26.56 3.13
N ARG A 232 0.57 26.65 2.50
CA ARG A 232 -0.63 27.33 3.03
C ARG A 232 -1.73 26.33 3.29
N VAL A 233 -2.35 26.45 4.48
CA VAL A 233 -3.52 25.65 4.83
C VAL A 233 -4.77 26.46 4.47
N VAL A 234 -5.66 25.83 3.74
CA VAL A 234 -7.01 26.32 3.45
C VAL A 234 -7.97 25.53 4.33
N ARG A 235 -8.69 26.22 5.20
CA ARG A 235 -9.67 25.58 6.08
C ARG A 235 -10.86 25.10 5.27
N GLY A 236 -11.15 23.81 5.39
CA GLY A 236 -12.27 23.16 4.74
C GLY A 236 -13.45 22.96 5.70
N LEU A 237 -14.47 22.30 5.18
CA LEU A 237 -15.65 21.92 5.96
C LEU A 237 -15.52 20.45 6.35
N ASN A 238 -15.56 20.17 7.66
CA ASN A 238 -15.65 18.80 8.17
C ASN A 238 -17.09 18.28 8.02
N VAL A 239 -17.46 17.94 6.80
CA VAL A 239 -18.82 17.46 6.48
C VAL A 239 -19.14 16.08 7.05
N ARG A 240 -18.10 15.33 7.48
CA ARG A 240 -18.27 13.98 8.06
C ARG A 240 -18.40 13.99 9.58
N GLY A 241 -18.12 15.12 10.24
CA GLY A 241 -18.14 15.21 11.70
C GLY A 241 -17.08 14.37 12.42
N VAL A 242 -16.01 14.00 11.71
CA VAL A 242 -14.90 13.19 12.25
C VAL A 242 -14.04 14.07 13.15
N ASN A 243 -13.85 13.68 14.40
CA ASN A 243 -13.05 14.43 15.39
C ASN A 243 -11.56 14.07 15.38
N SER A 244 -11.11 13.32 14.38
CA SER A 244 -9.69 12.97 14.18
C SER A 244 -9.01 14.05 13.34
N GLU A 245 -7.70 14.16 13.49
CA GLU A 245 -6.86 15.14 12.83
C GLU A 245 -5.76 14.46 12.01
N CYS A 246 -5.26 15.16 10.98
CA CYS A 246 -4.08 14.72 10.25
C CYS A 246 -2.86 15.52 10.69
N VAL A 247 -1.69 14.86 10.61
CA VAL A 247 -0.40 15.53 10.83
C VAL A 247 0.30 15.76 9.49
N PHE A 248 0.90 16.96 9.33
CA PHE A 248 1.70 17.31 8.16
C PHE A 248 2.91 18.15 8.61
N GLY A 249 4.06 17.51 8.72
CA GLY A 249 5.23 18.06 9.40
C GLY A 249 4.91 18.36 10.87
N ASN A 250 5.05 19.63 11.25
CA ASN A 250 4.72 20.12 12.59
C ASN A 250 3.32 20.76 12.69
N ARG A 251 2.47 20.53 11.70
CA ARG A 251 1.12 21.12 11.62
C ARG A 251 0.06 20.06 11.82
N THR A 252 -1.01 20.46 12.49
CA THR A 252 -2.23 19.66 12.65
C THR A 252 -3.35 20.24 11.79
N LEU A 253 -4.00 19.38 11.02
CA LEU A 253 -5.08 19.71 10.10
C LEU A 253 -6.35 18.98 10.54
N SER A 254 -7.47 19.69 10.53
CA SER A 254 -8.79 19.08 10.73
C SER A 254 -9.25 18.39 9.46
N VAL A 255 -10.11 17.37 9.58
CA VAL A 255 -10.72 16.72 8.42
C VAL A 255 -11.43 17.75 7.54
N GLY A 256 -11.13 17.71 6.24
CA GLY A 256 -11.61 18.66 5.25
C GLY A 256 -10.66 19.83 4.97
N ASP A 257 -9.62 20.04 5.80
CA ASP A 257 -8.61 21.06 5.50
C ASP A 257 -7.76 20.64 4.29
N GLU A 258 -7.45 21.60 3.44
CA GLU A 258 -6.63 21.42 2.25
C GLU A 258 -5.29 22.16 2.37
N VAL A 259 -4.30 21.64 1.68
CA VAL A 259 -2.96 22.24 1.58
C VAL A 259 -2.53 22.22 0.12
N THR A 260 -2.06 23.36 -0.39
CA THR A 260 -1.42 23.42 -1.70
C THR A 260 0.08 23.24 -1.50
N ALA A 261 0.63 22.12 -1.99
CA ALA A 261 2.05 21.83 -1.93
C ALA A 261 2.81 22.57 -3.06
N ASP A 262 2.28 22.49 -4.28
CA ASP A 262 2.78 23.19 -5.46
C ASP A 262 1.63 23.41 -6.47
N ALA A 263 1.95 23.90 -7.67
CA ALA A 263 0.96 24.20 -8.72
C ALA A 263 0.17 22.96 -9.19
N CYS A 264 0.73 21.77 -9.01
CA CYS A 264 0.17 20.50 -9.51
C CYS A 264 -0.29 19.55 -8.41
N THR A 265 0.12 19.79 -7.16
CA THR A 265 -0.11 18.89 -6.04
C THR A 265 -0.98 19.56 -4.99
N THR A 266 -2.16 19.00 -4.79
CA THR A 266 -3.10 19.41 -3.73
C THR A 266 -3.19 18.29 -2.70
N CYS A 267 -3.09 18.65 -1.45
CA CYS A 267 -3.15 17.73 -0.32
C CYS A 267 -4.39 18.01 0.53
N ALA A 268 -4.95 16.99 1.15
CA ALA A 268 -6.10 17.13 2.03
C ALA A 268 -6.02 16.18 3.23
N CYS A 269 -6.62 16.60 4.33
CA CYS A 269 -6.91 15.72 5.46
C CYS A 269 -8.28 15.07 5.24
N ASP A 270 -8.30 13.96 4.50
CA ASP A 270 -9.54 13.23 4.19
C ASP A 270 -9.73 12.00 5.07
N VAL A 271 -8.64 11.29 5.34
CA VAL A 271 -8.64 10.04 6.11
C VAL A 271 -7.46 10.09 7.10
N PRO A 272 -7.65 10.56 8.35
CA PRO A 272 -6.61 10.63 9.36
C PRO A 272 -5.95 9.27 9.69
N PRO A 273 -4.68 9.26 10.19
CA PRO A 273 -3.90 10.39 10.68
C PRO A 273 -2.97 11.07 9.66
N PHE A 274 -2.85 10.58 8.43
CA PHE A 274 -1.98 11.19 7.43
C PHE A 274 -2.76 12.13 6.50
N VAL A 275 -2.10 13.24 6.13
CA VAL A 275 -2.51 14.03 4.97
C VAL A 275 -2.17 13.22 3.71
N SER A 276 -3.01 13.25 2.70
CA SER A 276 -2.74 12.63 1.40
C SER A 276 -2.79 13.66 0.28
N CYS A 277 -1.93 13.50 -0.71
CA CYS A 277 -1.81 14.44 -1.82
C CYS A 277 -2.16 13.78 -3.15
N MET A 278 -2.83 14.55 -4.02
CA MET A 278 -3.12 14.16 -5.39
C MET A 278 -2.35 15.07 -6.35
N MET A 279 -1.56 14.47 -7.21
CA MET A 279 -0.88 15.17 -8.28
C MET A 279 -1.71 15.11 -9.57
N LYS A 280 -1.89 16.26 -10.22
CA LYS A 280 -2.55 16.35 -11.53
C LYS A 280 -1.61 15.84 -12.62
N ASN A 281 -2.12 14.99 -13.49
CA ASN A 281 -1.40 14.50 -14.67
C ASN A 281 -2.27 14.62 -15.92
N PRO A 282 -1.89 15.43 -16.95
CA PRO A 282 -0.67 16.26 -16.98
C PRO A 282 -0.74 17.46 -16.04
N CYS A 283 0.45 17.87 -15.54
CA CYS A 283 0.58 19.11 -14.81
C CYS A 283 0.49 20.31 -15.77
N PRO A 284 -0.37 21.31 -15.52
CA PRO A 284 -0.61 22.41 -16.46
C PRO A 284 0.62 23.28 -16.79
N ASN A 285 1.67 23.20 -15.99
CA ASN A 285 2.88 24.05 -16.12
C ASN A 285 4.17 23.24 -16.40
N SER A 286 4.09 21.98 -16.79
CA SER A 286 5.24 21.21 -17.24
C SER A 286 5.48 21.48 -18.73
N THR A 287 6.05 22.65 -19.04
CA THR A 287 6.63 22.97 -20.35
C THR A 287 8.14 22.97 -20.26
#